data_a9d793bfac7bafcd672fb3b89541f5be
#
_entry.id   a9d793bfac7bafcd672fb3b89541f5be
#
_cell.length_a   1.000
_cell.length_b   1.000
_cell.length_c   1.000
_cell.angle_alpha   90.00
_cell.angle_beta   90.00
_cell.angle_gamma   90.00
#
_symmetry.space_group_name_H-M   'P 1'
#
loop_
_entity.id
_entity.type
_entity.pdbx_description
1 polymer ?
#
loop_
_entity_poly.entity_id
_entity_poly.type
_entity_poly.pdbx_seq_one_letter_code
_entity_poly.pdbx_strand_id
1 'polypeptide(L)'
;IVSEKDHQQVKLQFENAQTAYNTVSKNYSGKGQNVLAPMSGFVKNILVTEGQFVASGTPLATISKNKRLLVQANVSQNYFSRLSSITSANFKTPQSDVVYNTTALKGRIVSYGKSASSATPFIPVTFEVNNEGQLVSGSIIEIYLKSSPITDALVIPTSSLIEEQGIFYVYVQTGGESFQKREVKLGGSDGLNVQVISGITENERVVTKGAYQIKLSSASGALPAHGHEH
;
A
#
# COMPACT_ATOMS: atom_id res chain seq x y z
N ILE A 1 4.35 -59.08 -48.47
CA ILE A 1 3.58 -59.24 -47.24
C ILE A 1 4.28 -58.40 -46.18
N VAL A 2 3.65 -57.31 -45.73
CA VAL A 2 4.19 -56.47 -44.67
C VAL A 2 3.99 -57.19 -43.36
N SER A 3 5.00 -57.22 -42.50
CA SER A 3 4.93 -57.84 -41.19
C SER A 3 3.93 -57.07 -40.31
N GLU A 4 3.18 -57.78 -39.46
CA GLU A 4 2.25 -57.18 -38.51
C GLU A 4 2.95 -56.18 -37.55
N LYS A 5 4.20 -56.44 -37.23
CA LYS A 5 5.09 -55.56 -36.47
C LYS A 5 5.38 -54.23 -37.18
N ASP A 6 5.65 -54.31 -38.50
CA ASP A 6 5.93 -53.12 -39.31
C ASP A 6 4.66 -52.27 -39.43
N HIS A 7 3.50 -52.89 -39.61
CA HIS A 7 2.23 -52.21 -39.65
C HIS A 7 1.93 -51.45 -38.34
N GLN A 8 2.16 -52.09 -37.20
CA GLN A 8 1.98 -51.45 -35.86
C GLN A 8 2.93 -50.30 -35.66
N GLN A 9 4.18 -50.40 -36.10
CA GLN A 9 5.19 -49.34 -35.98
C GLN A 9 4.82 -48.10 -36.84
N VAL A 10 4.39 -48.29 -38.06
CA VAL A 10 3.94 -47.21 -38.95
C VAL A 10 2.69 -46.56 -38.39
N LYS A 11 1.73 -47.34 -37.88
CA LYS A 11 0.52 -46.79 -37.24
C LYS A 11 0.88 -45.92 -36.03
N LEU A 12 1.77 -46.33 -35.17
CA LEU A 12 2.23 -45.57 -34.02
C LEU A 12 2.91 -44.25 -34.43
N GLN A 13 3.74 -44.31 -35.49
CA GLN A 13 4.37 -43.13 -36.04
C GLN A 13 3.34 -42.11 -36.60
N PHE A 14 2.33 -42.62 -37.30
CA PHE A 14 1.25 -41.77 -37.82
C PHE A 14 0.46 -41.12 -36.70
N GLU A 15 0.06 -41.86 -35.65
CA GLU A 15 -0.69 -41.37 -34.50
C GLU A 15 0.10 -40.27 -33.75
N ASN A 16 1.42 -40.48 -33.57
CA ASN A 16 2.33 -39.51 -32.96
C ASN A 16 2.44 -38.23 -33.80
N ALA A 17 2.62 -38.36 -35.13
CA ALA A 17 2.71 -37.24 -36.04
C ALA A 17 1.38 -36.46 -36.10
N GLN A 18 0.27 -37.17 -36.09
CA GLN A 18 -1.06 -36.54 -36.08
C GLN A 18 -1.33 -35.81 -34.77
N THR A 19 -0.93 -36.36 -33.64
CA THR A 19 -1.03 -35.70 -32.34
C THR A 19 -0.20 -34.44 -32.31
N ALA A 20 1.05 -34.49 -32.78
CA ALA A 20 1.94 -33.35 -32.88
C ALA A 20 1.35 -32.25 -33.79
N TYR A 21 0.84 -32.64 -34.97
CA TYR A 21 0.19 -31.71 -35.90
C TYR A 21 -1.05 -31.05 -35.27
N ASN A 22 -1.92 -31.82 -34.63
CA ASN A 22 -3.13 -31.29 -33.98
C ASN A 22 -2.80 -30.34 -32.83
N THR A 23 -1.69 -30.55 -32.11
CA THR A 23 -1.24 -29.68 -31.04
C THR A 23 -0.75 -28.33 -31.59
N VAL A 24 -0.01 -28.35 -32.67
CA VAL A 24 0.48 -27.12 -33.32
C VAL A 24 -0.64 -26.39 -34.06
N SER A 25 -1.46 -27.10 -34.80
CA SER A 25 -2.52 -26.49 -35.64
C SER A 25 -3.61 -25.77 -34.84
N LYS A 26 -3.90 -26.20 -33.61
CA LYS A 26 -4.88 -25.55 -32.73
C LYS A 26 -4.47 -24.12 -32.37
N ASN A 27 -3.18 -23.84 -32.32
CA ASN A 27 -2.63 -22.55 -31.87
C ASN A 27 -2.05 -21.72 -33.02
N TYR A 28 -1.98 -22.28 -34.25
CA TYR A 28 -1.40 -21.63 -35.41
C TYR A 28 -2.48 -21.11 -36.35
N SER A 29 -2.50 -19.81 -36.60
CA SER A 29 -3.26 -19.21 -37.69
C SER A 29 -2.29 -18.83 -38.82
N GLY A 30 -2.77 -18.72 -40.06
CA GLY A 30 -1.92 -18.28 -41.20
C GLY A 30 -1.28 -16.90 -41.02
N LYS A 31 -1.59 -16.20 -39.95
CA LYS A 31 -1.01 -14.92 -39.52
C LYS A 31 -0.06 -15.03 -38.31
N GLY A 32 0.23 -16.25 -37.84
CA GLY A 32 1.09 -16.50 -36.69
C GLY A 32 0.46 -17.36 -35.60
N GLN A 33 1.18 -17.62 -34.52
CA GLN A 33 0.73 -18.36 -33.37
C GLN A 33 0.14 -17.41 -32.31
N ASN A 34 -1.10 -17.67 -31.90
CA ASN A 34 -1.70 -16.93 -30.80
C ASN A 34 -1.13 -17.40 -29.46
N VAL A 35 -0.58 -16.48 -28.68
CA VAL A 35 -0.14 -16.73 -27.32
C VAL A 35 -1.24 -16.28 -26.36
N LEU A 36 -1.83 -17.23 -25.64
CA LEU A 36 -2.91 -16.95 -24.69
C LEU A 36 -2.37 -16.82 -23.27
N ALA A 37 -2.96 -15.94 -22.49
CA ALA A 37 -2.65 -15.82 -21.07
C ALA A 37 -3.04 -17.11 -20.33
N PRO A 38 -2.15 -17.70 -19.52
CA PRO A 38 -2.41 -18.96 -18.81
C PRO A 38 -3.45 -18.80 -17.69
N MET A 39 -3.77 -17.56 -17.31
CA MET A 39 -4.73 -17.26 -16.26
C MET A 39 -5.39 -15.88 -16.50
N SER A 40 -6.56 -15.65 -15.90
CA SER A 40 -7.19 -14.33 -15.85
C SER A 40 -6.38 -13.42 -14.91
N GLY A 41 -6.11 -12.19 -15.33
CA GLY A 41 -5.33 -11.22 -14.57
C GLY A 41 -5.04 -9.95 -15.37
N PHE A 42 -4.08 -9.18 -14.90
CA PHE A 42 -3.60 -7.97 -15.55
C PHE A 42 -2.20 -8.20 -16.10
N VAL A 43 -1.89 -7.63 -17.25
CA VAL A 43 -0.53 -7.61 -17.79
C VAL A 43 0.30 -6.66 -16.93
N LYS A 44 1.27 -7.20 -16.20
CA LYS A 44 2.19 -6.41 -15.37
C LYS A 44 3.29 -5.79 -16.20
N ASN A 45 3.93 -6.61 -17.02
CA ASN A 45 5.02 -6.19 -17.90
C ASN A 45 4.91 -6.91 -19.24
N ILE A 46 5.22 -6.21 -20.33
CA ILE A 46 5.51 -6.77 -21.64
C ILE A 46 7.03 -6.74 -21.76
N LEU A 47 7.63 -7.91 -22.04
CA LEU A 47 9.09 -8.11 -22.01
C LEU A 47 9.71 -8.11 -23.40
N VAL A 48 8.87 -8.00 -24.44
CA VAL A 48 9.28 -8.06 -25.86
C VAL A 48 8.65 -6.90 -26.62
N THR A 49 9.25 -6.52 -27.73
CA THR A 49 8.75 -5.49 -28.63
C THR A 49 8.30 -6.09 -29.96
N GLU A 50 7.42 -5.40 -30.67
CA GLU A 50 6.98 -5.80 -32.00
C GLU A 50 8.18 -5.90 -32.97
N GLY A 51 8.22 -6.98 -33.77
CA GLY A 51 9.34 -7.26 -34.69
C GLY A 51 10.55 -7.93 -34.04
N GLN A 52 10.59 -8.10 -32.74
CA GLN A 52 11.67 -8.78 -32.03
C GLN A 52 11.62 -10.29 -32.27
N PHE A 53 12.76 -10.89 -32.63
CA PHE A 53 12.90 -12.35 -32.64
C PHE A 53 12.89 -12.91 -31.21
N VAL A 54 12.09 -13.94 -30.96
CA VAL A 54 12.01 -14.63 -29.67
C VAL A 54 12.28 -16.12 -29.84
N ALA A 55 13.20 -16.66 -29.06
CA ALA A 55 13.46 -18.10 -29.03
C ALA A 55 12.36 -18.82 -28.24
N SER A 56 12.22 -20.12 -28.46
CA SER A 56 11.32 -20.97 -27.65
C SER A 56 11.70 -20.89 -26.16
N GLY A 57 10.71 -20.66 -25.29
CA GLY A 57 10.93 -20.49 -23.85
C GLY A 57 11.21 -19.05 -23.39
N THR A 58 11.33 -18.09 -24.32
CA THR A 58 11.48 -16.69 -23.93
C THR A 58 10.19 -16.15 -23.29
N PRO A 59 10.25 -15.55 -22.08
CA PRO A 59 9.08 -14.95 -21.47
C PRO A 59 8.66 -13.70 -22.24
N LEU A 60 7.39 -13.63 -22.65
CA LEU A 60 6.83 -12.55 -23.44
C LEU A 60 6.17 -11.47 -22.61
N ALA A 61 5.47 -11.89 -21.55
CA ALA A 61 4.77 -10.99 -20.64
C ALA A 61 4.60 -11.62 -19.26
N THR A 62 4.39 -10.78 -18.25
CA THR A 62 4.05 -11.23 -16.90
C THR A 62 2.58 -10.90 -16.61
N ILE A 63 1.80 -11.92 -16.25
CA ILE A 63 0.41 -11.78 -15.83
C ILE A 63 0.34 -11.83 -14.30
N SER A 64 -0.35 -10.89 -13.70
CA SER A 64 -0.54 -10.79 -12.25
C SER A 64 -2.01 -10.82 -11.86
N LYS A 65 -2.33 -11.58 -10.81
CA LYS A 65 -3.64 -11.54 -10.14
C LYS A 65 -3.54 -10.59 -8.94
N ASN A 66 -3.90 -9.34 -9.12
CA ASN A 66 -3.83 -8.34 -8.03
C ASN A 66 -5.02 -8.43 -7.04
N LYS A 67 -5.63 -9.61 -6.87
CA LYS A 67 -6.74 -9.79 -5.91
C LYS A 67 -6.28 -9.79 -4.46
N ARG A 68 -5.03 -10.18 -4.21
CA ARG A 68 -4.38 -10.14 -2.90
C ARG A 68 -3.04 -9.47 -3.03
N LEU A 69 -2.72 -8.61 -2.10
CA LEU A 69 -1.44 -7.92 -2.01
C LEU A 69 -0.78 -8.19 -0.66
N LEU A 70 0.54 -8.14 -0.67
CA LEU A 70 1.34 -8.15 0.54
C LEU A 70 1.72 -6.70 0.87
N VAL A 71 1.34 -6.28 2.07
CA VAL A 71 1.71 -5.00 2.67
C VAL A 71 2.83 -5.28 3.65
N GLN A 72 4.02 -4.74 3.40
CA GLN A 72 5.20 -4.99 4.22
C GLN A 72 5.62 -3.71 4.95
N ALA A 73 5.75 -3.80 6.27
CA ALA A 73 6.37 -2.80 7.11
C ALA A 73 7.80 -3.22 7.45
N ASN A 74 8.75 -2.29 7.33
CA ASN A 74 10.13 -2.48 7.77
C ASN A 74 10.32 -1.85 9.15
N VAL A 75 10.33 -2.67 10.19
CA VAL A 75 10.34 -2.25 11.59
C VAL A 75 11.77 -2.27 12.14
N SER A 76 12.17 -1.20 12.81
CA SER A 76 13.48 -1.17 13.49
C SER A 76 13.59 -2.27 14.55
N GLN A 77 14.77 -2.87 14.68
CA GLN A 77 15.08 -3.89 15.69
C GLN A 77 14.76 -3.47 17.13
N ASN A 78 14.81 -2.18 17.43
CA ASN A 78 14.47 -1.63 18.74
C ASN A 78 13.02 -1.97 19.18
N TYR A 79 12.15 -2.27 18.23
CA TYR A 79 10.75 -2.64 18.49
C TYR A 79 10.51 -4.15 18.47
N PHE A 80 11.57 -4.98 18.44
CA PHE A 80 11.43 -6.44 18.33
C PHE A 80 10.49 -7.04 19.38
N SER A 81 10.65 -6.63 20.65
CA SER A 81 9.81 -7.13 21.75
C SER A 81 8.31 -6.79 21.60
N ARG A 82 7.97 -5.78 20.80
CA ARG A 82 6.59 -5.35 20.54
C ARG A 82 5.96 -6.00 19.33
N LEU A 83 6.75 -6.69 18.49
CA LEU A 83 6.23 -7.28 17.24
C LEU A 83 5.11 -8.29 17.48
N SER A 84 5.21 -9.09 18.56
CA SER A 84 4.20 -10.09 18.92
C SER A 84 2.86 -9.50 19.33
N SER A 85 2.81 -8.23 19.74
CA SER A 85 1.60 -7.53 20.12
C SER A 85 0.88 -6.86 18.93
N ILE A 86 1.49 -6.84 17.75
CA ILE A 86 0.88 -6.26 16.56
C ILE A 86 -0.30 -7.13 16.12
N THR A 87 -1.46 -6.52 15.96
CA THR A 87 -2.69 -7.19 15.54
C THR A 87 -3.15 -6.78 14.16
N SER A 88 -2.91 -5.54 13.77
CA SER A 88 -3.35 -4.96 12.50
C SER A 88 -2.48 -3.77 12.12
N ALA A 89 -2.76 -3.19 10.97
CA ALA A 89 -2.13 -1.94 10.57
C ALA A 89 -3.12 -1.04 9.83
N ASN A 90 -2.89 0.25 9.91
CA ASN A 90 -3.43 1.24 8.98
C ASN A 90 -2.32 1.63 8.01
N PHE A 91 -2.67 1.98 6.78
CA PHE A 91 -1.69 2.50 5.83
C PHE A 91 -2.35 3.44 4.83
N LYS A 92 -1.56 4.35 4.28
CA LYS A 92 -1.98 5.25 3.21
C LYS A 92 -0.97 5.21 2.06
N THR A 93 -1.49 5.48 0.87
CA THR A 93 -0.69 5.57 -0.36
C THR A 93 -0.34 7.03 -0.62
N PRO A 94 0.79 7.33 -1.29
CA PRO A 94 1.17 8.71 -1.60
C PRO A 94 0.17 9.46 -2.49
N GLN A 95 -0.68 8.72 -3.20
CA GLN A 95 -1.64 9.29 -4.15
C GLN A 95 -2.99 9.68 -3.51
N SER A 96 -3.19 9.32 -2.23
CA SER A 96 -4.51 9.50 -1.58
C SER A 96 -4.36 9.68 -0.08
N ASP A 97 -5.14 10.60 0.48
CA ASP A 97 -5.27 10.78 1.93
C ASP A 97 -6.14 9.69 2.60
N VAL A 98 -6.66 8.76 1.81
CA VAL A 98 -7.45 7.65 2.34
C VAL A 98 -6.56 6.72 3.14
N VAL A 99 -6.93 6.51 4.39
CA VAL A 99 -6.28 5.53 5.27
C VAL A 99 -7.00 4.20 5.15
N TYR A 100 -6.28 3.21 4.66
CA TYR A 100 -6.74 1.83 4.56
C TYR A 100 -6.45 1.09 5.87
N ASN A 101 -7.37 0.21 6.27
CA ASN A 101 -7.17 -0.63 7.44
C ASN A 101 -7.05 -2.09 7.01
N THR A 102 -6.02 -2.80 7.48
CA THR A 102 -5.79 -4.20 7.09
C THR A 102 -6.96 -5.11 7.45
N THR A 103 -7.61 -4.89 8.61
CA THR A 103 -8.77 -5.70 9.03
C THR A 103 -9.98 -5.44 8.14
N ALA A 104 -10.25 -4.18 7.76
CA ALA A 104 -11.33 -3.84 6.83
C ALA A 104 -11.12 -4.48 5.45
N LEU A 105 -9.88 -4.59 5.01
CA LEU A 105 -9.49 -5.29 3.78
C LEU A 105 -9.40 -6.82 3.95
N LYS A 106 -10.00 -7.38 5.01
CA LYS A 106 -9.97 -8.81 5.35
C LYS A 106 -8.54 -9.36 5.38
N GLY A 107 -7.63 -8.53 5.87
CA GLY A 107 -6.22 -8.83 5.94
C GLY A 107 -5.86 -9.62 7.19
N ARG A 108 -4.71 -10.27 7.11
CA ARG A 108 -4.11 -11.01 8.21
C ARG A 108 -2.60 -10.84 8.21
N ILE A 109 -1.97 -10.99 9.35
CA ILE A 109 -0.52 -11.08 9.45
C ILE A 109 -0.09 -12.42 8.86
N VAL A 110 0.80 -12.38 7.88
CA VAL A 110 1.37 -13.57 7.25
C VAL A 110 2.67 -13.99 7.94
N SER A 111 3.51 -13.00 8.23
CA SER A 111 4.77 -13.23 8.93
C SER A 111 5.28 -11.96 9.59
N TYR A 112 6.03 -12.16 10.65
CA TYR A 112 7.00 -11.19 11.14
C TYR A 112 8.36 -11.88 11.19
N GLY A 113 9.37 -11.22 10.62
CA GLY A 113 10.72 -11.76 10.55
C GLY A 113 11.29 -12.01 11.94
N LYS A 114 11.96 -13.15 12.10
CA LYS A 114 12.65 -13.49 13.36
C LYS A 114 14.13 -13.12 13.33
N SER A 115 14.63 -12.67 12.18
CA SER A 115 16.02 -12.27 12.00
C SER A 115 16.12 -11.01 11.15
N ALA A 116 16.99 -10.09 11.57
CA ALA A 116 17.49 -9.05 10.70
C ALA A 116 18.80 -9.55 10.08
N SER A 117 19.07 -9.16 8.84
CA SER A 117 20.38 -9.40 8.23
C SER A 117 21.31 -8.24 8.54
N SER A 118 22.63 -8.47 8.49
CA SER A 118 23.62 -7.38 8.59
C SER A 118 23.46 -6.33 7.48
N ALA A 119 22.82 -6.71 6.37
CA ALA A 119 22.54 -5.81 5.24
C ALA A 119 21.27 -4.96 5.44
N THR A 120 20.34 -5.38 6.30
CA THR A 120 19.11 -4.65 6.57
C THR A 120 18.76 -4.68 8.06
N PRO A 121 18.95 -3.55 8.80
CA PRO A 121 18.69 -3.48 10.23
C PRO A 121 17.18 -3.45 10.58
N PHE A 122 16.34 -3.85 9.64
CA PHE A 122 14.90 -3.86 9.79
C PHE A 122 14.34 -5.27 9.80
N ILE A 123 13.29 -5.45 10.56
CA ILE A 123 12.52 -6.68 10.65
C ILE A 123 11.24 -6.49 9.82
N PRO A 124 11.01 -7.30 8.78
CA PRO A 124 9.80 -7.20 7.98
C PRO A 124 8.59 -7.76 8.74
N VAL A 125 7.52 -6.98 8.80
CA VAL A 125 6.18 -7.42 9.22
C VAL A 125 5.29 -7.38 7.99
N THR A 126 4.72 -8.53 7.62
CA THR A 126 3.97 -8.68 6.38
C THR A 126 2.52 -9.01 6.65
N PHE A 127 1.63 -8.24 6.07
CA PHE A 127 0.18 -8.47 6.03
C PHE A 127 -0.23 -8.88 4.62
N GLU A 128 -1.10 -9.86 4.51
CA GLU A 128 -1.83 -10.15 3.27
C GLU A 128 -3.18 -9.43 3.36
N VAL A 129 -3.55 -8.66 2.33
CA VAL A 129 -4.82 -7.93 2.26
C VAL A 129 -5.53 -8.19 0.94
N ASN A 130 -6.86 -8.13 0.93
CA ASN A 130 -7.62 -8.15 -0.31
C ASN A 130 -7.47 -6.80 -1.02
N ASN A 131 -7.30 -6.86 -2.34
CA ASN A 131 -7.30 -5.69 -3.20
C ASN A 131 -8.57 -5.65 -4.02
N GLU A 132 -9.38 -4.63 -3.82
CA GLU A 132 -10.59 -4.35 -4.59
C GLU A 132 -10.32 -3.46 -5.83
N GLY A 133 -9.05 -3.36 -6.25
CA GLY A 133 -8.63 -2.61 -7.43
C GLY A 133 -8.06 -1.21 -7.14
N GLN A 134 -8.03 -0.79 -5.88
CA GLN A 134 -7.57 0.54 -5.49
C GLN A 134 -6.07 0.61 -5.18
N LEU A 135 -5.44 -0.54 -4.89
CA LEU A 135 -4.04 -0.61 -4.49
C LEU A 135 -3.18 -1.10 -5.64
N VAL A 136 -2.05 -0.42 -5.84
CA VAL A 136 -1.07 -0.75 -6.88
C VAL A 136 0.12 -1.48 -6.26
N SER A 137 0.45 -2.66 -6.79
CA SER A 137 1.62 -3.42 -6.37
C SER A 137 2.92 -2.67 -6.68
N GLY A 138 3.83 -2.61 -5.71
CA GLY A 138 5.10 -1.91 -5.83
C GLY A 138 5.05 -0.45 -5.35
N SER A 139 3.90 0.04 -4.87
CA SER A 139 3.80 1.37 -4.26
C SER A 139 4.53 1.41 -2.92
N ILE A 140 5.21 2.52 -2.65
CA ILE A 140 5.69 2.87 -1.32
C ILE A 140 4.49 3.42 -0.54
N ILE A 141 4.33 2.99 0.70
CA ILE A 141 3.22 3.37 1.55
C ILE A 141 3.73 3.86 2.90
N GLU A 142 2.95 4.71 3.55
CA GLU A 142 3.12 5.00 4.97
C GLU A 142 2.26 4.05 5.78
N ILE A 143 2.85 3.36 6.76
CA ILE A 143 2.17 2.32 7.53
C ILE A 143 2.25 2.59 9.03
N TYR A 144 1.13 2.41 9.72
CA TYR A 144 0.94 2.55 11.15
C TYR A 144 0.59 1.18 11.73
N LEU A 145 1.52 0.58 12.45
CA LEU A 145 1.33 -0.72 13.09
C LEU A 145 0.52 -0.55 14.37
N LYS A 146 -0.51 -1.36 14.54
CA LYS A 146 -1.43 -1.30 15.67
C LYS A 146 -1.21 -2.50 16.56
N SER A 147 -0.97 -2.22 17.83
CA SER A 147 -0.93 -3.20 18.93
C SER A 147 -2.18 -3.08 19.81
N SER A 148 -2.08 -3.50 21.04
CA SER A 148 -3.17 -3.34 22.03
C SER A 148 -3.55 -1.86 22.20
N PRO A 149 -4.83 -1.55 22.36
CA PRO A 149 -5.29 -0.19 22.62
C PRO A 149 -4.65 0.39 23.88
N ILE A 150 -4.38 1.69 23.87
CA ILE A 150 -4.01 2.44 25.07
C ILE A 150 -5.34 2.93 25.69
N THR A 151 -5.66 2.46 26.89
CA THR A 151 -6.85 2.91 27.62
C THR A 151 -6.68 4.36 28.07
N ASP A 152 -7.77 5.09 28.11
CA ASP A 152 -7.85 6.47 28.60
C ASP A 152 -6.90 7.46 27.88
N ALA A 153 -6.54 7.16 26.64
CA ALA A 153 -5.72 8.03 25.83
C ALA A 153 -6.55 9.20 25.26
N LEU A 154 -6.09 10.42 25.52
CA LEU A 154 -6.62 11.60 24.85
C LEU A 154 -6.18 11.59 23.39
N VAL A 155 -7.13 11.54 22.46
CA VAL A 155 -6.85 11.46 21.03
C VAL A 155 -7.57 12.55 20.24
N ILE A 156 -6.93 13.06 19.22
CA ILE A 156 -7.51 14.00 18.27
C ILE A 156 -7.27 13.51 16.83
N PRO A 157 -8.13 13.90 15.88
CA PRO A 157 -7.86 13.64 14.45
C PRO A 157 -6.55 14.27 14.01
N THR A 158 -5.78 13.58 13.16
CA THR A 158 -4.51 14.13 12.62
C THR A 158 -4.73 15.44 11.86
N SER A 159 -5.93 15.64 11.30
CA SER A 159 -6.34 16.90 10.64
C SER A 159 -6.42 18.13 11.55
N SER A 160 -6.40 17.92 12.88
CA SER A 160 -6.35 19.01 13.86
C SER A 160 -4.97 19.61 14.02
N LEU A 161 -3.94 18.90 13.60
CA LEU A 161 -2.54 19.29 13.80
C LEU A 161 -2.07 20.31 12.79
N ILE A 162 -1.29 21.27 13.29
CA ILE A 162 -0.47 22.16 12.48
C ILE A 162 0.97 21.94 12.91
N GLU A 163 1.84 21.66 11.96
CA GLU A 163 3.27 21.56 12.17
C GLU A 163 3.95 22.85 11.75
N GLU A 164 4.81 23.37 12.62
CA GLU A 164 5.65 24.52 12.36
C GLU A 164 7.04 24.25 12.93
N GLN A 165 8.03 24.19 12.08
CA GLN A 165 9.45 23.98 12.46
C GLN A 165 9.67 22.73 13.35
N GLY A 166 8.91 21.64 13.09
CA GLY A 166 9.00 20.40 13.87
C GLY A 166 8.24 20.41 15.20
N ILE A 167 7.50 21.51 15.50
CA ILE A 167 6.65 21.62 16.68
C ILE A 167 5.19 21.51 16.24
N PHE A 168 4.41 20.73 16.98
CA PHE A 168 3.00 20.52 16.70
C PHE A 168 2.11 21.42 17.53
N TYR A 169 1.10 21.98 16.89
CA TYR A 169 0.13 22.88 17.49
C TYR A 169 -1.30 22.45 17.14
N VAL A 170 -2.23 22.82 18.00
CA VAL A 170 -3.67 22.76 17.75
C VAL A 170 -4.29 24.12 18.03
N TYR A 171 -5.48 24.38 17.46
CA TYR A 171 -6.32 25.49 17.89
C TYR A 171 -7.42 24.99 18.80
N VAL A 172 -7.48 25.57 19.99
CA VAL A 172 -8.54 25.33 20.99
C VAL A 172 -9.48 26.50 20.97
N GLN A 173 -10.78 26.25 20.83
CA GLN A 173 -11.81 27.27 20.93
C GLN A 173 -11.99 27.66 22.40
N THR A 174 -11.75 28.92 22.71
CA THR A 174 -11.86 29.47 24.08
C THR A 174 -13.19 30.18 24.34
N GLY A 175 -13.92 30.58 23.27
CA GLY A 175 -15.22 31.18 23.35
C GLY A 175 -15.63 31.81 22.04
N GLY A 176 -16.91 31.72 21.65
CA GLY A 176 -17.41 32.26 20.40
C GLY A 176 -16.52 31.97 19.19
N GLU A 177 -15.96 32.99 18.58
CA GLU A 177 -15.02 32.91 17.44
C GLU A 177 -13.55 33.04 17.87
N SER A 178 -13.26 32.93 19.18
CA SER A 178 -11.91 33.04 19.71
C SER A 178 -11.22 31.71 19.77
N PHE A 179 -10.02 31.64 19.21
CA PHE A 179 -9.18 30.45 19.16
C PHE A 179 -7.80 30.73 19.75
N GLN A 180 -7.30 29.80 20.54
CA GLN A 180 -5.96 29.86 21.09
C GLN A 180 -5.09 28.81 20.43
N LYS A 181 -3.98 29.23 19.83
CA LYS A 181 -2.93 28.31 19.35
C LYS A 181 -2.19 27.75 20.56
N ARG A 182 -2.08 26.42 20.61
CA ARG A 182 -1.47 25.73 21.75
C ARG A 182 -0.55 24.63 21.26
N GLU A 183 0.66 24.61 21.79
CA GLU A 183 1.64 23.54 21.54
C GLU A 183 1.14 22.24 22.18
N VAL A 184 1.35 21.11 21.46
CA VAL A 184 1.00 19.78 21.94
C VAL A 184 2.17 18.83 21.79
N LYS A 185 2.30 17.92 22.77
CA LYS A 185 3.22 16.78 22.67
C LYS A 185 2.43 15.57 22.22
N LEU A 186 2.89 14.93 21.15
CA LEU A 186 2.21 13.81 20.52
C LEU A 186 2.78 12.48 21.02
N GLY A 187 1.90 11.48 21.08
CA GLY A 187 2.21 10.09 21.32
C GLY A 187 2.06 9.24 20.08
N GLY A 188 1.48 8.05 20.25
CA GLY A 188 1.20 7.14 19.13
C GLY A 188 0.16 7.68 18.17
N SER A 189 0.32 7.35 16.87
CA SER A 189 -0.67 7.64 15.84
C SER A 189 -1.08 6.36 15.12
N ASP A 190 -2.34 6.33 14.68
CA ASP A 190 -2.86 5.27 13.83
C ASP A 190 -3.10 5.73 12.37
N GLY A 191 -2.64 6.95 12.05
CA GLY A 191 -2.79 7.59 10.75
C GLY A 191 -4.12 8.36 10.58
N LEU A 192 -5.13 8.09 11.40
CA LEU A 192 -6.39 8.83 11.46
C LEU A 192 -6.42 9.75 12.68
N ASN A 193 -6.02 9.21 13.82
CA ASN A 193 -5.95 9.91 15.08
C ASN A 193 -4.53 9.85 15.64
N VAL A 194 -4.25 10.80 16.51
CA VAL A 194 -2.98 10.87 17.23
C VAL A 194 -3.25 11.08 18.71
N GLN A 195 -2.49 10.39 19.54
CA GLN A 195 -2.51 10.59 20.98
C GLN A 195 -1.87 11.94 21.31
N VAL A 196 -2.50 12.68 22.21
CA VAL A 196 -1.93 13.89 22.82
C VAL A 196 -1.50 13.57 24.22
N ILE A 197 -0.21 13.69 24.51
CA ILE A 197 0.38 13.43 25.82
C ILE A 197 0.22 14.66 26.73
N SER A 198 0.33 15.87 26.16
CA SER A 198 0.17 17.14 26.88
C SER A 198 -0.15 18.28 25.95
N GLY A 199 -0.69 19.37 26.48
CA GLY A 199 -1.04 20.61 25.77
C GLY A 199 -2.54 20.85 25.66
N ILE A 200 -3.37 19.82 25.78
CA ILE A 200 -4.83 19.94 25.88
C ILE A 200 -5.35 19.02 27.00
N THR A 201 -6.57 19.29 27.44
CA THR A 201 -7.29 18.52 28.46
C THR A 201 -8.62 18.00 27.92
N GLU A 202 -9.21 17.05 28.65
CA GLU A 202 -10.52 16.54 28.29
C GLU A 202 -11.58 17.67 28.25
N ASN A 203 -12.58 17.48 27.38
CA ASN A 203 -13.68 18.41 27.16
C ASN A 203 -13.28 19.77 26.49
N GLU A 204 -12.04 19.98 26.16
CA GLU A 204 -11.66 21.13 25.32
C GLU A 204 -12.10 20.95 23.87
N ARG A 205 -12.53 22.02 23.24
CA ARG A 205 -12.96 22.03 21.84
C ARG A 205 -11.78 22.29 20.92
N VAL A 206 -11.28 21.26 20.30
CA VAL A 206 -10.18 21.34 19.34
C VAL A 206 -10.74 21.49 17.93
N VAL A 207 -10.16 22.39 17.15
CA VAL A 207 -10.52 22.59 15.74
C VAL A 207 -10.02 21.41 14.91
N THR A 208 -10.94 20.65 14.33
CA THR A 208 -10.63 19.46 13.51
C THR A 208 -10.63 19.73 12.00
N LYS A 209 -11.28 20.81 11.58
CA LYS A 209 -11.30 21.29 10.19
C LYS A 209 -11.11 22.79 10.16
N GLY A 210 -10.33 23.28 9.21
CA GLY A 210 -10.10 24.73 9.07
C GLY A 210 -8.99 25.29 9.97
N ALA A 211 -8.21 24.46 10.65
CA ALA A 211 -7.09 24.93 11.49
C ALA A 211 -6.08 25.78 10.71
N TYR A 212 -5.83 25.43 9.45
CA TYR A 212 -4.93 26.19 8.58
C TYR A 212 -5.51 27.56 8.18
N GLN A 213 -6.83 27.66 7.99
CA GLN A 213 -7.51 28.95 7.72
C GLN A 213 -7.41 29.88 8.92
N ILE A 214 -7.57 29.36 10.15
CA ILE A 214 -7.38 30.14 11.37
C ILE A 214 -5.94 30.66 11.46
N LYS A 215 -4.96 29.80 11.15
CA LYS A 215 -3.55 30.20 11.10
C LYS A 215 -3.33 31.38 10.14
N LEU A 216 -3.87 31.31 8.92
CA LEU A 216 -3.70 32.37 7.92
C LEU A 216 -4.38 33.67 8.34
N SER A 217 -5.61 33.61 8.89
CA SER A 217 -6.31 34.81 9.36
C SER A 217 -5.59 35.48 10.54
N SER A 218 -5.01 34.70 11.43
CA SER A 218 -4.21 35.21 12.55
C SER A 218 -2.92 35.90 12.08
N ALA A 219 -2.31 35.39 11.01
CA ALA A 219 -1.12 35.99 10.41
C ALA A 219 -1.41 37.25 9.62
N SER A 220 -2.57 37.33 8.93
CA SER A 220 -2.97 38.51 8.17
C SER A 220 -3.47 39.67 9.05
N GLY A 221 -4.02 39.37 10.23
CA GLY A 221 -4.39 40.41 11.21
C GLY A 221 -3.19 41.06 11.93
N ALA A 222 -1.97 40.50 11.77
CA ALA A 222 -0.74 41.08 12.32
C ALA A 222 0.00 42.05 11.37
N LEU A 223 -0.53 42.30 10.16
CA LEU A 223 0.02 43.31 9.28
C LEU A 223 -0.46 44.72 9.78
N PRO A 224 0.48 45.63 10.13
CA PRO A 224 0.09 46.99 10.51
C PRO A 224 -0.62 47.63 9.31
N ALA A 225 -1.77 48.23 9.56
CA ALA A 225 -2.43 49.07 8.58
C ALA A 225 -1.46 50.21 8.21
N HIS A 226 -0.90 50.19 7.00
CA HIS A 226 -0.17 51.34 6.47
C HIS A 226 -1.14 52.46 6.33
N GLY A 227 -1.13 53.38 7.30
CA GLY A 227 -1.78 54.70 7.19
C GLY A 227 -1.18 55.45 6.03
N HIS A 228 -1.95 55.64 5.00
CA HIS A 228 -1.69 56.72 4.03
C HIS A 228 -2.20 57.99 4.65
N GLU A 229 -1.32 58.75 5.30
CA GLU A 229 -1.54 60.20 5.50
C GLU A 229 -1.19 60.93 4.21
N HIS A 230 -2.15 61.64 3.69
CA HIS A 230 -2.01 62.72 2.68
C HIS A 230 -1.89 64.07 3.35
#